data_3574556d619b309c7f5279f4f0e1efc4
#
_entry.id   3574556d619b309c7f5279f4f0e1efc4
#
_cell.length_a   1.000
_cell.length_b   1.000
_cell.length_c   1.000
_cell.angle_alpha   90.00
_cell.angle_beta   90.00
_cell.angle_gamma   90.00
#
_symmetry.space_group_name_H-M   'P 1'
#
loop_
_entity.id
_entity.type
_entity.pdbx_description
1 polymer ?
#
loop_
_entity_poly.entity_id
_entity_poly.type
_entity_poly.pdbx_seq_one_letter_code
_entity_poly.pdbx_strand_id
1 'polypeptide(L)'
;QFWKPHWKQLEVALTEVTLPAVTDECIASAGAADGGYACDYPVDELYKAASAGLQAKNAAAFAFLSKFQLTTEQQSEIAGYVDRDGMTALDAAKKWVDANADIVATWLS
;
A
#
# COMPACT_ATOMS: atom_id res chain seq x y z
N GLN A 1 -7.14 -16.10 -3.36
CA GLN A 1 -6.69 -15.14 -2.36
C GLN A 1 -6.13 -13.91 -3.08
N PHE A 2 -6.59 -12.71 -2.73
CA PHE A 2 -6.07 -11.45 -3.26
C PHE A 2 -5.41 -10.64 -2.14
N TRP A 3 -4.23 -10.13 -2.42
CA TRP A 3 -3.56 -9.18 -1.54
C TRP A 3 -4.21 -7.80 -1.66
N LYS A 4 -4.23 -7.02 -0.60
CA LYS A 4 -4.55 -5.60 -0.63
C LYS A 4 -3.22 -4.81 -0.52
N PRO A 5 -3.00 -3.81 -1.37
CA PRO A 5 -3.85 -3.33 -2.48
C PRO A 5 -3.80 -4.21 -3.74
N HIS A 6 -4.93 -4.30 -4.46
CA HIS A 6 -4.99 -4.96 -5.76
C HIS A 6 -6.11 -4.32 -6.61
N TRP A 7 -5.82 -3.96 -7.86
CA TRP A 7 -6.75 -3.28 -8.76
C TRP A 7 -8.04 -4.06 -9.04
N LYS A 8 -8.01 -5.37 -9.02
CA LYS A 8 -9.22 -6.22 -9.17
C LYS A 8 -10.29 -5.93 -8.13
N GLN A 9 -9.93 -5.46 -6.96
CA GLN A 9 -10.88 -5.11 -5.91
C GLN A 9 -11.73 -3.89 -6.26
N LEU A 10 -11.29 -3.05 -7.21
CA LEU A 10 -12.05 -1.91 -7.72
C LEU A 10 -13.02 -2.30 -8.85
N GLU A 11 -12.78 -3.42 -9.53
CA GLU A 11 -13.59 -3.87 -10.67
C GLU A 11 -14.65 -4.90 -10.32
N VAL A 12 -14.34 -5.76 -9.37
CA VAL A 12 -15.19 -6.88 -9.00
C VAL A 12 -15.78 -6.65 -7.63
N ALA A 13 -17.10 -6.74 -7.51
CA ALA A 13 -17.77 -6.68 -6.21
C ALA A 13 -17.43 -7.95 -5.39
N LEU A 14 -16.27 -7.91 -4.74
CA LEU A 14 -15.84 -8.97 -3.84
C LEU A 14 -16.41 -8.74 -2.45
N THR A 15 -16.90 -9.80 -1.82
CA THR A 15 -17.25 -9.78 -0.40
C THR A 15 -16.05 -10.30 0.39
N GLU A 16 -15.57 -9.47 1.31
CA GLU A 16 -14.51 -9.88 2.24
C GLU A 16 -15.05 -10.89 3.24
N VAL A 17 -14.37 -12.01 3.37
CA VAL A 17 -14.68 -13.02 4.40
C VAL A 17 -13.82 -12.70 5.61
N THR A 18 -14.47 -12.33 6.71
CA THR A 18 -13.77 -12.08 7.98
C THR A 18 -13.23 -13.39 8.55
N LEU A 19 -11.92 -13.44 8.73
CA LEU A 19 -11.24 -14.54 9.41
C LEU A 19 -11.09 -14.24 10.90
N PRO A 20 -10.82 -15.24 11.75
CA PRO A 20 -10.51 -15.01 13.16
C PRO A 20 -9.32 -14.05 13.31
N ALA A 21 -9.35 -13.23 14.36
CA ALA A 21 -8.29 -12.26 14.60
C ALA A 21 -6.91 -12.92 14.74
N VAL A 22 -5.88 -12.23 14.30
CA VAL A 22 -4.47 -12.65 14.47
C VAL A 22 -4.12 -12.69 15.95
N THR A 23 -3.50 -13.79 16.39
CA THR A 23 -2.91 -13.94 17.72
C THR A 23 -1.49 -14.49 17.59
N ASP A 24 -0.66 -14.26 18.61
CA ASP A 24 0.73 -14.76 18.62
C ASP A 24 0.77 -16.30 18.52
N GLU A 25 -0.19 -17.01 19.13
CA GLU A 25 -0.31 -18.47 19.05
C GLU A 25 -0.64 -18.92 17.64
N CYS A 26 -1.52 -18.20 16.94
CA CYS A 26 -1.86 -18.51 15.55
C CYS A 26 -0.66 -18.28 14.63
N ILE A 27 0.09 -17.18 14.81
CA ILE A 27 1.30 -16.92 14.03
C ILE A 27 2.35 -18.01 14.31
N ALA A 28 2.55 -18.41 15.57
CA ALA A 28 3.50 -19.44 15.94
C ALA A 28 3.15 -20.81 15.36
N SER A 29 1.87 -21.10 15.14
CA SER A 29 1.39 -22.36 14.50
C SER A 29 1.51 -22.34 12.97
N ALA A 30 1.81 -21.18 12.37
CA ALA A 30 1.96 -21.05 10.94
C ALA A 30 3.14 -21.91 10.44
N GLY A 31 2.87 -22.83 9.52
CA GLY A 31 3.88 -23.75 9.00
C GLY A 31 4.04 -25.04 9.80
N ALA A 32 3.23 -25.30 10.83
CA ALA A 32 3.14 -26.60 11.44
C ALA A 32 2.66 -27.67 10.44
N ALA A 33 3.13 -28.89 10.58
CA ALA A 33 2.87 -29.98 9.64
C ALA A 33 1.38 -30.36 9.50
N ASP A 34 0.54 -29.94 10.44
CA ASP A 34 -0.91 -30.11 10.47
C ASP A 34 -1.70 -28.96 9.84
N GLY A 35 -1.01 -27.98 9.23
CA GLY A 35 -1.58 -27.07 8.24
C GLY A 35 -2.23 -25.81 8.78
N GLY A 36 -1.90 -25.37 9.95
CA GLY A 36 -2.67 -24.38 10.64
C GLY A 36 -2.37 -22.91 10.45
N TYR A 37 -2.88 -22.26 9.45
CA TYR A 37 -3.25 -20.85 9.55
C TYR A 37 -4.77 -20.78 9.78
N ALA A 38 -5.19 -20.71 11.02
CA ALA A 38 -6.60 -20.63 11.38
C ALA A 38 -7.06 -19.20 11.72
N CYS A 39 -6.26 -18.20 11.42
CA CYS A 39 -6.54 -16.77 11.64
C CYS A 39 -6.24 -15.92 10.41
N ASP A 40 -6.57 -14.64 10.49
CA ASP A 40 -6.27 -13.67 9.45
C ASP A 40 -4.75 -13.41 9.34
N TYR A 41 -4.35 -12.70 8.29
CA TYR A 41 -2.96 -12.29 8.11
C TYR A 41 -2.65 -11.08 9.00
N PRO A 42 -1.44 -10.98 9.56
CA PRO A 42 -1.01 -9.76 10.21
C PRO A 42 -0.99 -8.60 9.21
N VAL A 43 -1.26 -7.41 9.70
CA VAL A 43 -1.13 -6.19 8.89
C VAL A 43 0.36 -5.91 8.67
N ASP A 44 0.75 -5.83 7.40
CA ASP A 44 2.09 -5.39 7.01
C ASP A 44 2.14 -3.86 6.98
N GLU A 45 2.90 -3.27 7.90
CA GLU A 45 3.13 -1.84 7.90
C GLU A 45 4.29 -1.48 6.97
N LEU A 46 4.03 -0.59 6.02
CA LEU A 46 5.04 -0.10 5.09
C LEU A 46 5.69 1.17 5.63
N TYR A 47 7.01 1.13 5.77
CA TYR A 47 7.81 2.25 6.25
C TYR A 47 8.63 2.90 5.13
N LYS A 48 8.86 4.18 5.29
CA LYS A 48 9.81 4.93 4.47
C LYS A 48 11.14 5.03 5.22
N ALA A 49 12.24 4.76 4.53
CA ALA A 49 13.58 4.90 5.07
C ALA A 49 14.35 6.01 4.34
N ALA A 50 15.08 6.82 5.09
CA ALA A 50 15.92 7.86 4.55
C ALA A 50 17.22 7.96 5.35
N SER A 51 18.24 8.59 4.75
CA SER A 51 19.48 8.91 5.48
C SER A 51 19.16 9.80 6.70
N ALA A 52 19.78 9.53 7.83
CA ALA A 52 19.64 10.33 9.06
C ALA A 52 19.99 11.82 8.83
N GLY A 53 20.86 12.11 7.85
CA GLY A 53 21.23 13.47 7.49
C GLY A 53 20.31 14.14 6.47
N LEU A 54 19.23 13.49 6.00
CA LEU A 54 18.39 14.05 4.95
C LEU A 54 17.74 15.36 5.35
N GLN A 55 17.23 15.47 6.57
CA GLN A 55 16.58 16.68 7.06
C GLN A 55 17.53 17.89 7.03
N ALA A 56 18.78 17.69 7.42
CA ALA A 56 19.79 18.76 7.40
C ALA A 56 20.24 19.12 5.98
N LYS A 57 20.29 18.15 5.07
CA LYS A 57 20.73 18.36 3.69
C LYS A 57 19.63 18.94 2.79
N ASN A 58 18.41 18.51 2.99
CA ASN A 58 17.26 18.93 2.19
C ASN A 58 15.95 18.78 3.01
N ALA A 59 15.63 19.84 3.74
CA ALA A 59 14.45 19.88 4.61
C ALA A 59 13.15 19.69 3.81
N ALA A 60 13.05 20.19 2.58
CA ALA A 60 11.87 20.03 1.73
C ALA A 60 11.65 18.57 1.31
N ALA A 61 12.71 17.87 0.91
CA ALA A 61 12.62 16.46 0.58
C ALA A 61 12.26 15.62 1.81
N PHE A 62 12.79 15.97 2.98
CA PHE A 62 12.43 15.29 4.24
C PHE A 62 10.95 15.53 4.59
N ALA A 63 10.47 16.76 4.48
CA ALA A 63 9.06 17.10 4.73
C ALA A 63 8.12 16.36 3.78
N PHE A 64 8.46 16.33 2.48
CA PHE A 64 7.71 15.54 1.49
C PHE A 64 7.65 14.06 1.87
N LEU A 65 8.78 13.41 2.12
CA LEU A 65 8.82 11.98 2.50
C LEU A 65 8.05 11.69 3.78
N SER A 66 8.02 12.63 4.72
CA SER A 66 7.27 12.48 5.98
C SER A 66 5.76 12.52 5.76
N LYS A 67 5.29 13.30 4.79
CA LYS A 67 3.86 13.49 4.48
C LYS A 67 3.34 12.54 3.41
N PHE A 68 4.19 12.11 2.50
CA PHE A 68 3.79 11.23 1.40
C PHE A 68 3.14 9.96 1.94
N GLN A 69 1.89 9.74 1.58
CA GLN A 69 1.14 8.54 1.95
C GLN A 69 0.07 8.25 0.91
N LEU A 70 -0.06 7.00 0.53
CA LEU A 70 -1.13 6.52 -0.34
C LEU A 70 -2.02 5.55 0.43
N THR A 71 -3.33 5.66 0.23
CA THR A 71 -4.29 4.67 0.74
C THR A 71 -4.22 3.39 -0.08
N THR A 72 -4.82 2.32 0.42
CA THR A 72 -4.96 1.05 -0.30
C THR A 72 -5.70 1.23 -1.62
N GLU A 73 -6.74 2.06 -1.64
CA GLU A 73 -7.54 2.36 -2.83
C GLU A 73 -6.72 3.11 -3.88
N GLN A 74 -5.96 4.14 -3.47
CA GLN A 74 -5.09 4.90 -4.36
C GLN A 74 -3.98 4.02 -4.96
N GLN A 75 -3.39 3.14 -4.17
CA GLN A 75 -2.42 2.17 -4.67
C GLN A 75 -3.04 1.19 -5.66
N SER A 76 -4.26 0.70 -5.38
CA SER A 76 -5.00 -0.19 -6.27
C SER A 76 -5.34 0.50 -7.61
N GLU A 77 -5.70 1.78 -7.58
CA GLU A 77 -5.98 2.58 -8.77
C GLU A 77 -4.73 2.71 -9.64
N ILE A 78 -3.59 3.12 -9.06
CA ILE A 78 -2.33 3.27 -9.78
C ILE A 78 -1.87 1.92 -10.37
N ALA A 79 -1.98 0.84 -9.60
CA ALA A 79 -1.68 -0.51 -10.08
C ALA A 79 -2.59 -0.91 -11.27
N GLY A 80 -3.87 -0.49 -11.25
CA GLY A 80 -4.79 -0.70 -12.36
C GLY A 80 -4.33 -0.04 -13.66
N TYR A 81 -3.77 1.16 -13.59
CA TYR A 81 -3.21 1.82 -14.78
C TYR A 81 -2.04 1.02 -15.39
N VAL A 82 -1.22 0.38 -14.56
CA VAL A 82 -0.09 -0.43 -15.02
C VAL A 82 -0.58 -1.80 -15.51
N ASP A 83 -1.27 -2.55 -14.67
CA ASP A 83 -1.52 -3.98 -14.90
C ASP A 83 -2.70 -4.21 -15.87
N ARG A 84 -3.74 -3.38 -15.79
CA ARG A 84 -4.92 -3.49 -16.63
C ARG A 84 -4.79 -2.69 -17.91
N ASP A 85 -4.37 -1.40 -17.78
CA ASP A 85 -4.37 -0.45 -18.90
C ASP A 85 -3.03 -0.48 -19.69
N GLY A 86 -2.03 -1.24 -19.21
CA GLY A 86 -0.74 -1.42 -19.87
C GLY A 86 0.16 -0.17 -19.87
N MET A 87 -0.08 0.77 -18.97
CA MET A 87 0.73 1.98 -18.86
C MET A 87 2.10 1.67 -18.25
N THR A 88 3.11 2.49 -18.59
CA THR A 88 4.36 2.46 -17.83
C THR A 88 4.11 2.97 -16.40
N ALA A 89 4.90 2.51 -15.42
CA ALA A 89 4.76 2.98 -14.03
C ALA A 89 4.90 4.50 -13.90
N LEU A 90 5.77 5.12 -14.73
CA LEU A 90 5.95 6.57 -14.76
C LEU A 90 4.71 7.30 -15.28
N ASP A 91 4.10 6.80 -16.36
CA ASP A 91 2.92 7.44 -16.94
C ASP A 91 1.70 7.23 -16.03
N ALA A 92 1.57 6.07 -15.40
CA ALA A 92 0.55 5.80 -14.39
C ALA A 92 0.68 6.76 -13.20
N ALA A 93 1.89 6.96 -12.68
CA ALA A 93 2.15 7.90 -11.60
C ALA A 93 1.82 9.35 -12.00
N LYS A 94 2.23 9.80 -13.20
CA LYS A 94 1.90 11.14 -13.71
C LYS A 94 0.39 11.34 -13.83
N LYS A 95 -0.30 10.39 -14.45
CA LYS A 95 -1.75 10.42 -14.61
C LYS A 95 -2.45 10.57 -13.26
N TRP A 96 -2.01 9.80 -12.27
CA TRP A 96 -2.60 9.85 -10.93
C TRP A 96 -2.31 11.18 -10.23
N VAL A 97 -1.08 11.69 -10.30
CA VAL A 97 -0.68 12.98 -9.73
C VAL A 97 -1.49 14.13 -10.33
N ASP A 98 -1.67 14.14 -11.65
CA ASP A 98 -2.44 15.18 -12.36
C ASP A 98 -3.92 15.17 -11.94
N ALA A 99 -4.47 13.98 -11.70
CA ALA A 99 -5.86 13.81 -11.27
C ALA A 99 -6.09 14.11 -9.78
N ASN A 100 -5.03 14.10 -8.94
CA ASN A 100 -5.08 14.25 -7.49
C ASN A 100 -4.20 15.40 -6.98
N ALA A 101 -4.20 16.52 -7.69
CA ALA A 101 -3.32 17.66 -7.39
C ALA A 101 -3.53 18.24 -5.98
N ASP A 102 -4.74 18.19 -5.45
CA ASP A 102 -5.09 18.61 -4.10
C ASP A 102 -4.42 17.72 -3.03
N ILE A 103 -4.42 16.41 -3.21
CA ILE A 103 -3.74 15.45 -2.33
C ILE A 103 -2.23 15.70 -2.39
N VAL A 104 -1.67 15.81 -3.60
CA VAL A 104 -0.24 16.07 -3.81
C VAL A 104 0.19 17.38 -3.15
N ALA A 105 -0.63 18.43 -3.21
CA ALA A 105 -0.35 19.70 -2.56
C ALA A 105 -0.18 19.56 -1.03
N THR A 106 -0.89 18.62 -0.39
CA THR A 106 -0.71 18.38 1.06
C THR A 106 0.66 17.81 1.41
N TRP A 107 1.29 17.10 0.48
CA TRP A 107 2.64 16.55 0.67
C TRP A 107 3.73 17.59 0.43
N LEU A 108 3.43 18.62 -0.36
CA LEU A 108 4.35 19.69 -0.75
C LEU A 108 4.28 20.94 0.14
N SER A 109 3.28 21.00 1.01
CA SER A 109 3.04 22.15 1.92
C SER A 109 3.95 22.18 3.14
#